data_af3483a467bd9d3400cc73308cc88d6e
#
_entry.id   af3483a467bd9d3400cc73308cc88d6e
#
_cell.length_a   1.000
_cell.length_b   1.000
_cell.length_c   1.000
_cell.angle_alpha   90.00
_cell.angle_beta   90.00
_cell.angle_gamma   90.00
#
_symmetry.space_group_name_H-M   'P 1'
#
loop_
_entity.id
_entity.type
_entity.pdbx_description
1 polymer ?
#
loop_
_entity_poly.entity_id
_entity_poly.type
_entity_poly.pdbx_seq_one_letter_code
_entity_poly.pdbx_strand_id
1 'polypeptide(L)'
;MKETAAIASRARYPNSRGFFDAADYVAGRAREYGLQNVRIERFPQSEPMWDQQEAELSVTAPVRQPIAAVLAQFSADAGLTAPLVDSSVRDLRGKIVLTDREPEEAWRALGARGPAALISAAFGEFFGRRTPPDAILWGMVSRDHAALMISPRSGQELRTLLQRGPVTVQLQAKAVRTAPGAIGMVMGEIPGTESGHDILVAAHLDHQKPGANDNASGSGTLLELVRAANHMITGGKIARPRRTIRFWWTTEVDSEQAYFRQNPDDARRILLSVVLDQAGGQRNAENNLILIRNPGWLLSYADDLAENLAEFVKDRYAPAEHEPDALSLAEGGSHQSLRTVYWDYQPITDQVAFESRDRRIPGIALAVPSLDLIHTNLDAVDRLDPTWMKRAALLTLAPVLFLSNAGKAEAKAVLEYVYRRSAARLARSDNPGRDLETESKRLDSVKTLDPQLDTTADQQRLAAVAKALVRAQP
;
A
#
# COMPACT_ATOMS: atom_id res chain seq x y z
N MET A 1 -15.57 -5.49 1.47
CA MET A 1 -15.37 -6.82 2.15
C MET A 1 -15.40 -8.02 1.19
N LYS A 2 -16.43 -8.23 0.36
CA LYS A 2 -16.52 -9.41 -0.54
C LYS A 2 -15.33 -9.50 -1.51
N GLU A 3 -15.04 -8.41 -2.23
CA GLU A 3 -13.92 -8.35 -3.19
C GLU A 3 -12.57 -8.54 -2.48
N THR A 4 -12.38 -7.88 -1.35
CA THR A 4 -11.20 -8.03 -0.49
C THR A 4 -10.97 -9.49 -0.07
N ALA A 5 -12.01 -10.17 0.40
CA ALA A 5 -11.91 -11.57 0.80
C ALA A 5 -11.52 -12.48 -0.39
N ALA A 6 -12.11 -12.25 -1.56
CA ALA A 6 -11.77 -13.00 -2.76
C ALA A 6 -10.32 -12.77 -3.22
N ILE A 7 -9.80 -11.55 -3.11
CA ILE A 7 -8.40 -11.22 -3.41
C ILE A 7 -7.47 -11.85 -2.36
N ALA A 8 -7.74 -11.66 -1.07
CA ALA A 8 -6.92 -12.19 0.03
C ALA A 8 -6.86 -13.74 0.07
N SER A 9 -7.83 -14.43 -0.55
CA SER A 9 -7.82 -15.90 -0.64
C SER A 9 -6.72 -16.45 -1.55
N ARG A 10 -6.04 -15.59 -2.33
CA ARG A 10 -4.99 -15.95 -3.31
C ARG A 10 -3.61 -15.56 -2.79
N ALA A 11 -2.64 -16.45 -2.94
CA ALA A 11 -1.24 -16.07 -2.85
C ALA A 11 -0.88 -15.33 -4.16
N ARG A 12 -0.45 -14.10 -4.05
CA ARG A 12 -0.29 -13.20 -5.20
C ARG A 12 1.05 -12.48 -5.17
N TYR A 13 2.11 -13.28 -4.94
CA TYR A 13 3.48 -12.75 -4.93
C TYR A 13 3.83 -12.03 -6.24
N PRO A 14 4.68 -11.00 -6.23
CA PRO A 14 5.30 -10.47 -7.43
C PRO A 14 5.92 -11.61 -8.28
N ASN A 15 5.80 -11.54 -9.59
CA ASN A 15 6.31 -12.57 -10.51
C ASN A 15 5.82 -13.99 -10.15
N SER A 16 4.47 -14.13 -10.01
CA SER A 16 3.82 -15.41 -9.75
C SER A 16 2.58 -15.63 -10.62
N ARG A 17 2.15 -16.88 -10.80
CA ARG A 17 0.85 -17.19 -11.41
C ARG A 17 -0.29 -16.70 -10.54
N GLY A 18 -0.13 -16.85 -9.22
CA GLY A 18 -1.14 -16.41 -8.26
C GLY A 18 -1.44 -14.91 -8.34
N PHE A 19 -0.45 -14.07 -8.71
CA PHE A 19 -0.71 -12.66 -9.05
C PHE A 19 -1.66 -12.55 -10.25
N PHE A 20 -1.40 -13.28 -11.34
CA PHE A 20 -2.23 -13.20 -12.54
C PHE A 20 -3.61 -13.80 -12.33
N ASP A 21 -3.76 -14.83 -11.48
CA ASP A 21 -5.08 -15.36 -11.09
C ASP A 21 -5.89 -14.30 -10.30
N ALA A 22 -5.23 -13.47 -9.48
CA ALA A 22 -5.86 -12.34 -8.82
C ALA A 22 -6.17 -11.20 -9.82
N ALA A 23 -5.25 -10.93 -10.76
CA ALA A 23 -5.43 -9.93 -11.80
C ALA A 23 -6.61 -10.27 -12.74
N ASP A 24 -6.75 -11.53 -13.13
CA ASP A 24 -7.89 -12.00 -13.93
C ASP A 24 -9.22 -11.83 -13.17
N TYR A 25 -9.24 -12.15 -11.87
CA TYR A 25 -10.41 -11.90 -11.03
C TYR A 25 -10.75 -10.40 -10.99
N VAL A 26 -9.78 -9.55 -10.69
CA VAL A 26 -9.97 -8.09 -10.61
C VAL A 26 -10.45 -7.54 -11.96
N ALA A 27 -9.82 -7.93 -13.07
CA ALA A 27 -10.21 -7.50 -14.40
C ALA A 27 -11.64 -7.93 -14.77
N GLY A 28 -12.03 -9.15 -14.39
CA GLY A 28 -13.41 -9.65 -14.56
C GLY A 28 -14.41 -8.79 -13.78
N ARG A 29 -14.14 -8.55 -12.49
CA ARG A 29 -15.02 -7.73 -11.64
C ARG A 29 -15.08 -6.27 -12.10
N ALA A 30 -13.96 -5.71 -12.51
CA ALA A 30 -13.92 -4.33 -13.03
C ALA A 30 -14.80 -4.16 -14.28
N ARG A 31 -14.78 -5.13 -15.22
CA ARG A 31 -15.67 -5.13 -16.38
C ARG A 31 -17.15 -5.25 -15.98
N GLU A 32 -17.48 -6.15 -15.06
CA GLU A 32 -18.84 -6.30 -14.54
C GLU A 32 -19.35 -5.01 -13.88
N TYR A 33 -18.48 -4.24 -13.25
CA TYR A 33 -18.79 -2.95 -12.66
C TYR A 33 -18.79 -1.79 -13.68
N GLY A 34 -18.60 -2.09 -14.97
CA GLY A 34 -18.72 -1.13 -16.07
C GLY A 34 -17.45 -0.36 -16.38
N LEU A 35 -16.29 -0.76 -15.85
CA LEU A 35 -15.02 -0.15 -16.23
C LEU A 35 -14.71 -0.47 -17.69
N GLN A 36 -14.27 0.54 -18.44
CA GLN A 36 -13.95 0.41 -19.86
C GLN A 36 -12.45 0.18 -20.07
N ASN A 37 -12.09 -0.31 -21.27
CA ASN A 37 -10.71 -0.54 -21.70
C ASN A 37 -9.88 -1.40 -20.71
N VAL A 38 -10.56 -2.34 -20.01
CA VAL A 38 -9.93 -3.18 -19.00
C VAL A 38 -8.99 -4.18 -19.66
N ARG A 39 -7.70 -4.12 -19.28
CA ARG A 39 -6.66 -5.01 -19.76
C ARG A 39 -5.68 -5.35 -18.65
N ILE A 40 -4.91 -6.41 -18.86
CA ILE A 40 -3.78 -6.81 -18.01
C ILE A 40 -2.51 -6.59 -18.82
N GLU A 41 -1.70 -5.64 -18.38
CA GLU A 41 -0.36 -5.44 -18.92
C GLU A 41 0.62 -6.41 -18.26
N ARG A 42 1.57 -6.92 -19.03
CA ARG A 42 2.60 -7.86 -18.58
C ARG A 42 3.99 -7.31 -18.92
N PHE A 43 4.87 -7.32 -17.94
CA PHE A 43 6.26 -6.87 -18.08
C PHE A 43 7.18 -8.05 -17.84
N PRO A 44 7.92 -8.51 -18.89
CA PRO A 44 8.80 -9.68 -18.79
C PRO A 44 9.84 -9.55 -17.68
N GLN A 45 10.08 -10.67 -16.99
CA GLN A 45 11.15 -10.84 -16.02
C GLN A 45 12.11 -11.91 -16.49
N SER A 46 13.40 -11.79 -16.14
CA SER A 46 14.44 -12.77 -16.46
C SER A 46 14.18 -14.12 -15.80
N GLU A 47 13.66 -14.07 -14.59
CA GLU A 47 13.42 -15.24 -13.77
C GLU A 47 11.99 -15.78 -13.97
N PRO A 48 11.77 -17.11 -13.98
CA PRO A 48 10.44 -17.69 -14.07
C PRO A 48 9.56 -17.25 -12.91
N MET A 49 8.24 -17.22 -13.12
CA MET A 49 7.29 -17.03 -12.04
C MET A 49 7.46 -18.10 -10.97
N TRP A 50 7.27 -17.72 -9.71
CA TRP A 50 7.43 -18.59 -8.55
C TRP A 50 6.16 -18.61 -7.73
N ASP A 51 5.63 -19.80 -7.45
CA ASP A 51 4.46 -20.01 -6.60
C ASP A 51 4.76 -21.07 -5.55
N GLN A 52 4.45 -20.80 -4.28
CA GLN A 52 4.54 -21.78 -3.22
C GLN A 52 3.57 -22.92 -3.49
N GLN A 53 4.05 -24.16 -3.40
CA GLN A 53 3.24 -25.36 -3.50
C GLN A 53 3.11 -26.08 -2.15
N GLU A 54 4.22 -26.33 -1.47
CA GLU A 54 4.27 -27.10 -0.23
C GLU A 54 5.27 -26.51 0.75
N ALA A 55 4.88 -26.41 2.00
CA ALA A 55 5.74 -25.99 3.11
C ALA A 55 5.37 -26.83 4.34
N GLU A 56 6.15 -27.88 4.60
CA GLU A 56 5.95 -28.72 5.77
C GLU A 56 7.19 -28.71 6.64
N LEU A 57 6.97 -28.64 7.94
CA LEU A 57 8.01 -28.69 8.94
C LEU A 57 7.50 -29.52 10.12
N SER A 58 8.31 -30.47 10.59
CA SER A 58 8.02 -31.22 11.81
C SER A 58 9.30 -31.59 12.55
N VAL A 59 9.26 -31.53 13.86
CA VAL A 59 10.24 -32.21 14.70
C VAL A 59 9.96 -33.71 14.59
N THR A 60 10.99 -34.53 14.32
CA THR A 60 10.90 -36.01 14.27
C THR A 60 11.54 -36.67 15.47
N ALA A 61 12.47 -36.01 16.16
CA ALA A 61 13.09 -36.40 17.42
C ALA A 61 13.44 -35.15 18.23
N PRO A 62 13.33 -35.17 19.56
CA PRO A 62 13.00 -36.30 20.45
C PRO A 62 11.50 -36.68 20.46
N VAL A 63 10.62 -35.78 20.10
CA VAL A 63 9.15 -36.00 20.07
C VAL A 63 8.61 -35.50 18.74
N ARG A 64 7.74 -36.23 18.10
CA ARG A 64 7.11 -35.84 16.84
C ARG A 64 6.11 -34.70 17.05
N GLN A 65 6.38 -33.54 16.40
CA GLN A 65 5.56 -32.35 16.52
C GLN A 65 5.54 -31.58 15.19
N PRO A 66 4.38 -31.30 14.60
CA PRO A 66 4.27 -30.41 13.44
C PRO A 66 4.52 -28.96 13.85
N ILE A 67 5.14 -28.19 12.98
CA ILE A 67 5.41 -26.76 13.15
C ILE A 67 4.76 -26.02 11.99
N ALA A 68 3.95 -25.00 12.29
CA ALA A 68 3.39 -24.14 11.26
C ALA A 68 4.50 -23.37 10.55
N ALA A 69 4.56 -23.49 9.22
CA ALA A 69 5.60 -22.86 8.41
C ALA A 69 5.04 -22.40 7.06
N VAL A 70 5.70 -21.43 6.43
CA VAL A 70 5.50 -21.02 5.04
C VAL A 70 6.87 -20.96 4.35
N LEU A 71 6.90 -21.09 3.02
CA LEU A 71 8.15 -20.87 2.28
C LEU A 71 8.55 -19.38 2.36
N ALA A 72 9.84 -19.14 2.56
CA ALA A 72 10.37 -17.84 2.15
C ALA A 72 10.17 -17.69 0.62
N GLN A 73 9.78 -16.51 0.19
CA GLN A 73 9.57 -16.25 -1.24
C GLN A 73 10.85 -16.54 -2.02
N PHE A 74 10.72 -17.18 -3.17
CA PHE A 74 11.78 -17.68 -4.04
C PHE A 74 12.59 -18.86 -3.50
N SER A 75 12.24 -19.44 -2.36
CA SER A 75 12.92 -20.62 -1.83
C SER A 75 13.10 -21.70 -2.88
N ALA A 76 14.28 -22.31 -2.87
CA ALA A 76 14.55 -23.54 -3.61
C ALA A 76 13.74 -24.71 -3.04
N ASP A 77 13.54 -25.75 -3.86
CA ASP A 77 12.96 -26.99 -3.41
C ASP A 77 13.93 -27.73 -2.48
N ALA A 78 13.41 -28.33 -1.42
CA ALA A 78 14.17 -29.18 -0.52
C ALA A 78 13.26 -30.20 0.14
N GLY A 79 13.74 -31.44 0.27
CA GLY A 79 13.07 -32.50 1.01
C GLY A 79 14.13 -33.27 1.81
N LEU A 80 14.24 -33.01 3.09
CA LEU A 80 15.29 -33.61 3.93
C LEU A 80 14.87 -33.79 5.38
N THR A 81 15.48 -34.79 6.02
CA THR A 81 15.45 -34.98 7.47
C THR A 81 16.88 -34.82 7.97
N ALA A 82 17.12 -33.85 8.83
CA ALA A 82 18.46 -33.50 9.27
C ALA A 82 18.49 -32.95 10.71
N PRO A 83 19.66 -32.94 11.36
CA PRO A 83 19.84 -32.27 12.64
C PRO A 83 19.49 -30.79 12.53
N LEU A 84 18.67 -30.30 13.45
CA LEU A 84 18.47 -28.86 13.69
C LEU A 84 19.59 -28.34 14.56
N VAL A 85 20.15 -27.21 14.18
CA VAL A 85 21.20 -26.54 14.97
C VAL A 85 20.97 -25.04 15.05
N ASP A 86 21.52 -24.40 16.05
CA ASP A 86 21.60 -22.95 16.13
C ASP A 86 22.68 -22.40 15.19
N SER A 87 22.54 -21.18 14.77
CA SER A 87 23.46 -20.47 13.88
C SER A 87 24.88 -20.28 14.43
N SER A 88 25.09 -20.47 15.74
CA SER A 88 26.41 -20.42 16.38
C SER A 88 27.31 -21.63 16.07
N VAL A 89 26.76 -22.77 15.69
CA VAL A 89 27.52 -24.00 15.36
C VAL A 89 28.45 -23.76 14.17
N ARG A 90 29.72 -24.11 14.31
CA ARG A 90 30.78 -23.79 13.36
C ARG A 90 30.61 -24.50 11.98
N ASP A 91 30.33 -25.78 11.98
CA ASP A 91 30.09 -26.57 10.76
C ASP A 91 28.61 -26.81 10.56
N LEU A 92 28.05 -26.25 9.49
CA LEU A 92 26.61 -26.31 9.15
C LEU A 92 26.30 -27.31 8.05
N ARG A 93 27.30 -27.96 7.47
CA ARG A 93 27.11 -28.90 6.33
C ARG A 93 26.13 -30.02 6.67
N GLY A 94 25.13 -30.16 5.82
CA GLY A 94 24.09 -31.16 5.96
C GLY A 94 23.12 -30.91 7.13
N LYS A 95 23.16 -29.75 7.76
CA LYS A 95 22.29 -29.37 8.89
C LYS A 95 21.24 -28.34 8.48
N ILE A 96 20.12 -28.34 9.14
CA ILE A 96 19.10 -27.30 9.08
C ILE A 96 19.39 -26.30 10.20
N VAL A 97 19.43 -25.00 9.85
CA VAL A 97 19.80 -23.94 10.78
C VAL A 97 18.60 -23.14 11.21
N LEU A 98 18.38 -23.03 12.53
CA LEU A 98 17.43 -22.10 13.13
C LEU A 98 18.07 -20.73 13.32
N THR A 99 17.38 -19.67 12.86
CA THR A 99 17.83 -18.28 12.94
C THR A 99 16.69 -17.33 13.25
N ASP A 100 17.01 -16.13 13.79
CA ASP A 100 16.07 -15.00 13.95
C ASP A 100 16.25 -13.92 12.88
N ARG A 101 17.14 -14.14 11.93
CA ARG A 101 17.40 -13.21 10.84
C ARG A 101 16.49 -13.52 9.67
N GLU A 102 16.22 -12.50 8.88
CA GLU A 102 15.62 -12.68 7.53
C GLU A 102 16.41 -13.70 6.73
N PRO A 103 15.75 -14.59 5.94
CA PRO A 103 16.43 -15.69 5.26
C PRO A 103 17.59 -15.25 4.35
N GLU A 104 17.40 -14.19 3.58
CA GLU A 104 18.45 -13.67 2.70
C GLU A 104 19.66 -13.15 3.48
N GLU A 105 19.43 -12.43 4.57
CA GLU A 105 20.50 -11.98 5.47
C GLU A 105 21.23 -13.16 6.12
N ALA A 106 20.46 -14.15 6.57
CA ALA A 106 21.02 -15.35 7.20
C ALA A 106 21.87 -16.15 6.22
N TRP A 107 21.42 -16.36 4.97
CA TRP A 107 22.20 -17.04 3.94
C TRP A 107 23.48 -16.28 3.58
N ARG A 108 23.42 -14.97 3.47
CA ARG A 108 24.59 -14.13 3.22
C ARG A 108 25.65 -14.28 4.34
N ALA A 109 25.19 -14.42 5.59
CA ALA A 109 26.09 -14.58 6.75
C ALA A 109 26.60 -16.03 6.93
N LEU A 110 25.80 -17.04 6.58
CA LEU A 110 26.03 -18.43 6.94
C LEU A 110 26.37 -19.33 5.75
N GLY A 111 26.10 -18.91 4.51
CA GLY A 111 26.19 -19.74 3.30
C GLY A 111 27.53 -20.40 3.08
N ALA A 112 28.65 -19.71 3.38
CA ALA A 112 30.00 -20.28 3.28
C ALA A 112 30.23 -21.47 4.23
N ARG A 113 29.38 -21.66 5.26
CA ARG A 113 29.42 -22.78 6.22
C ARG A 113 28.58 -23.98 5.78
N GLY A 114 27.87 -23.87 4.64
CA GLY A 114 27.18 -24.95 3.95
C GLY A 114 25.92 -25.49 4.62
N PRO A 115 24.99 -24.65 5.16
CA PRO A 115 23.71 -25.16 5.67
C PRO A 115 22.92 -25.86 4.56
N ALA A 116 22.18 -26.92 4.91
CA ALA A 116 21.30 -27.61 3.97
C ALA A 116 19.99 -26.85 3.71
N ALA A 117 19.47 -26.17 4.74
CA ALA A 117 18.32 -25.30 4.66
C ALA A 117 18.30 -24.35 5.90
N LEU A 118 17.49 -23.29 5.81
CA LEU A 118 17.23 -22.39 6.94
C LEU A 118 15.78 -22.53 7.44
N ILE A 119 15.60 -22.37 8.73
CA ILE A 119 14.33 -22.10 9.38
C ILE A 119 14.48 -20.72 10.05
N SER A 120 13.76 -19.74 9.55
CA SER A 120 13.78 -18.40 10.08
C SER A 120 12.58 -18.15 11.00
N ALA A 121 12.87 -17.73 12.22
CA ALA A 121 11.90 -17.23 13.19
C ALA A 121 11.99 -15.70 13.32
N ALA A 122 12.28 -15.02 12.21
CA ALA A 122 12.35 -13.57 12.16
C ALA A 122 11.01 -12.94 12.55
N PHE A 123 11.09 -11.77 13.18
CA PHE A 123 9.93 -10.94 13.47
C PHE A 123 10.03 -9.62 12.72
N GLY A 124 8.88 -9.01 12.42
CA GLY A 124 8.82 -7.66 11.86
C GLY A 124 8.75 -6.60 12.95
N GLU A 125 9.35 -5.44 12.67
CA GLU A 125 9.15 -4.23 13.44
C GLU A 125 8.93 -3.06 12.46
N PHE A 126 7.71 -2.52 12.46
CA PHE A 126 7.28 -1.47 11.53
C PHE A 126 6.86 -0.23 12.33
N PHE A 127 7.59 0.86 12.14
CA PHE A 127 7.32 2.14 12.82
C PHE A 127 7.14 1.99 14.35
N GLY A 128 8.01 1.20 14.99
CA GLY A 128 7.99 0.93 16.43
C GLY A 128 6.89 -0.04 16.89
N ARG A 129 6.18 -0.69 15.97
CA ARG A 129 5.23 -1.77 16.27
C ARG A 129 5.82 -3.11 15.89
N ARG A 130 5.92 -4.01 16.83
CA ARG A 130 6.46 -5.35 16.65
C ARG A 130 5.35 -6.34 16.36
N THR A 131 5.61 -7.24 15.42
CA THR A 131 4.67 -8.33 15.09
C THR A 131 4.46 -9.25 16.30
N PRO A 132 3.25 -9.82 16.49
CA PRO A 132 2.96 -10.77 17.56
C PRO A 132 3.86 -12.00 17.49
N PRO A 133 4.16 -12.65 18.65
CA PRO A 133 5.03 -13.81 18.66
C PRO A 133 4.52 -15.02 17.90
N ASP A 134 3.22 -15.09 17.61
CA ASP A 134 2.59 -16.14 16.82
C ASP A 134 2.52 -15.83 15.32
N ALA A 135 2.89 -14.62 14.92
CA ALA A 135 2.90 -14.21 13.53
C ALA A 135 4.06 -14.84 12.77
N ILE A 136 3.80 -15.35 11.58
CA ILE A 136 4.82 -15.78 10.63
C ILE A 136 5.04 -14.64 9.65
N LEU A 137 6.24 -14.07 9.67
CA LEU A 137 6.61 -12.95 8.81
C LEU A 137 6.80 -13.41 7.36
N TRP A 138 6.50 -12.56 6.41
CA TRP A 138 6.88 -12.75 5.02
C TRP A 138 8.38 -12.50 4.87
N GLY A 139 9.12 -13.54 4.47
CA GLY A 139 10.55 -13.46 4.21
C GLY A 139 10.87 -13.84 2.78
N MET A 140 12.04 -13.44 2.30
CA MET A 140 12.55 -13.75 0.97
C MET A 140 13.93 -14.40 1.06
N VAL A 141 14.28 -15.17 0.00
CA VAL A 141 15.60 -15.78 -0.13
C VAL A 141 15.97 -15.92 -1.61
N SER A 142 17.26 -15.91 -1.90
CA SER A 142 17.75 -16.20 -3.25
C SER A 142 17.35 -17.59 -3.72
N ARG A 143 17.06 -17.74 -5.01
CA ARG A 143 16.42 -18.92 -5.64
C ARG A 143 17.18 -20.24 -5.48
N ASP A 144 18.45 -20.19 -5.15
CA ASP A 144 19.29 -21.39 -4.94
C ASP A 144 19.26 -21.91 -3.49
N HIS A 145 18.53 -21.27 -2.61
CA HIS A 145 18.55 -21.52 -1.19
C HIS A 145 17.18 -21.95 -0.67
N ALA A 146 17.15 -23.01 0.15
CA ALA A 146 15.93 -23.47 0.79
C ALA A 146 15.72 -22.79 2.15
N ALA A 147 14.56 -22.16 2.34
CA ALA A 147 14.22 -21.52 3.60
C ALA A 147 12.73 -21.59 3.91
N LEU A 148 12.40 -21.88 5.16
CA LEU A 148 11.07 -21.79 5.74
C LEU A 148 11.01 -20.66 6.77
N MET A 149 9.88 -19.98 6.80
CA MET A 149 9.52 -19.02 7.83
C MET A 149 8.62 -19.69 8.86
N ILE A 150 8.89 -19.45 10.14
CA ILE A 150 8.07 -19.86 11.28
C ILE A 150 7.82 -18.67 12.21
N SER A 151 6.88 -18.84 13.14
CA SER A 151 6.66 -17.79 14.14
C SER A 151 7.81 -17.69 15.16
N PRO A 152 8.07 -16.52 15.75
CA PRO A 152 9.02 -16.36 16.86
C PRO A 152 8.75 -17.30 18.03
N ARG A 153 7.47 -17.57 18.35
CA ARG A 153 7.09 -18.55 19.39
C ARG A 153 7.58 -19.96 19.04
N SER A 154 7.33 -20.41 17.82
CA SER A 154 7.82 -21.73 17.38
C SER A 154 9.34 -21.80 17.38
N GLY A 155 10.00 -20.70 16.98
CA GLY A 155 11.47 -20.57 17.10
C GLY A 155 11.97 -20.74 18.54
N GLN A 156 11.30 -20.12 19.50
CA GLN A 156 11.65 -20.24 20.92
C GLN A 156 11.42 -21.66 21.46
N GLU A 157 10.33 -22.33 21.02
CA GLU A 157 10.07 -23.72 21.37
C GLU A 157 11.16 -24.66 20.83
N LEU A 158 11.56 -24.48 19.58
CA LEU A 158 12.68 -25.23 18.97
C LEU A 158 14.01 -25.00 19.71
N ARG A 159 14.32 -23.78 20.13
CA ARG A 159 15.53 -23.49 20.96
C ARG A 159 15.47 -24.18 22.31
N THR A 160 14.30 -24.22 22.92
CA THR A 160 14.10 -24.92 24.20
C THR A 160 14.35 -26.43 24.05
N LEU A 161 13.95 -27.02 22.91
CA LEU A 161 14.28 -28.42 22.61
C LEU A 161 15.78 -28.62 22.42
N LEU A 162 16.43 -27.72 21.64
CA LEU A 162 17.88 -27.77 21.41
C LEU A 162 18.71 -27.67 22.70
N GLN A 163 18.25 -26.92 23.71
CA GLN A 163 18.90 -26.83 25.01
C GLN A 163 18.82 -28.14 25.83
N ARG A 164 17.80 -28.98 25.53
CA ARG A 164 17.58 -30.28 26.21
C ARG A 164 18.33 -31.43 25.55
N GLY A 165 18.78 -31.27 24.31
CA GLY A 165 19.51 -32.28 23.57
C GLY A 165 19.36 -32.18 22.04
N PRO A 166 19.87 -33.16 21.32
CA PRO A 166 19.79 -33.17 19.85
C PRO A 166 18.35 -33.17 19.34
N VAL A 167 18.08 -32.32 18.35
CA VAL A 167 16.78 -32.21 17.67
C VAL A 167 16.96 -32.58 16.22
N THR A 168 16.06 -33.40 15.69
CA THR A 168 16.00 -33.73 14.26
C THR A 168 14.67 -33.20 13.72
N VAL A 169 14.73 -32.54 12.58
CA VAL A 169 13.54 -32.01 11.90
C VAL A 169 13.42 -32.58 10.47
N GLN A 170 12.21 -32.76 10.02
CA GLN A 170 11.86 -33.04 8.65
C GLN A 170 11.30 -31.77 8.02
N LEU A 171 11.85 -31.38 6.89
CA LEU A 171 11.50 -30.21 6.13
C LEU A 171 11.10 -30.61 4.71
N GLN A 172 9.98 -30.08 4.23
CA GLN A 172 9.55 -30.20 2.84
C GLN A 172 9.24 -28.79 2.32
N ALA A 173 9.98 -28.38 1.31
CA ALA A 173 9.84 -27.11 0.60
C ALA A 173 9.63 -27.41 -0.86
N LYS A 174 8.55 -26.96 -1.47
CA LYS A 174 8.29 -27.15 -2.88
C LYS A 174 7.60 -25.95 -3.50
N ALA A 175 8.09 -25.52 -4.64
CA ALA A 175 7.55 -24.42 -5.41
C ALA A 175 7.32 -24.82 -6.87
N VAL A 176 6.33 -24.22 -7.49
CA VAL A 176 6.12 -24.30 -8.94
C VAL A 176 6.81 -23.11 -9.60
N ARG A 177 7.61 -23.41 -10.63
CA ARG A 177 8.26 -22.40 -11.46
C ARG A 177 7.69 -22.45 -12.87
N THR A 178 7.17 -21.31 -13.35
CA THR A 178 6.52 -21.22 -14.66
C THR A 178 7.17 -20.15 -15.53
N ALA A 179 7.73 -20.56 -16.67
CA ALA A 179 8.27 -19.63 -17.64
C ALA A 179 7.19 -19.24 -18.69
N PRO A 180 7.26 -18.02 -19.27
CA PRO A 180 8.18 -16.95 -18.94
C PRO A 180 7.81 -16.26 -17.62
N GLY A 181 8.79 -15.60 -16.98
CA GLY A 181 8.53 -14.74 -15.84
C GLY A 181 7.89 -13.43 -16.26
N ALA A 182 7.03 -12.90 -15.41
CA ALA A 182 6.39 -11.60 -15.62
C ALA A 182 5.88 -11.01 -14.31
N ILE A 183 5.98 -9.70 -14.18
CA ILE A 183 5.13 -8.90 -13.30
C ILE A 183 4.01 -8.26 -14.13
N GLY A 184 3.01 -7.68 -13.52
CA GLY A 184 1.89 -7.12 -14.28
C GLY A 184 1.07 -6.09 -13.52
N MET A 185 0.10 -5.52 -14.24
CA MET A 185 -0.90 -4.64 -13.67
C MET A 185 -2.22 -4.76 -14.42
N VAL A 186 -3.32 -4.60 -13.72
CA VAL A 186 -4.65 -4.43 -14.32
C VAL A 186 -4.90 -2.95 -14.50
N MET A 187 -5.37 -2.56 -15.67
CA MET A 187 -5.70 -1.18 -15.99
C MET A 187 -7.10 -1.10 -16.58
N GLY A 188 -7.77 -0.01 -16.30
CA GLY A 188 -9.06 0.32 -16.91
C GLY A 188 -9.44 1.76 -16.62
N GLU A 189 -10.57 2.23 -17.18
CA GLU A 189 -10.93 3.63 -17.05
C GLU A 189 -12.44 3.88 -17.09
N ILE A 190 -12.86 4.98 -16.49
CA ILE A 190 -14.13 5.66 -16.75
C ILE A 190 -13.81 6.82 -17.69
N PRO A 191 -14.14 6.75 -19.00
CA PRO A 191 -13.74 7.77 -19.96
C PRO A 191 -14.37 9.13 -19.65
N GLY A 192 -13.55 10.17 -19.69
CA GLY A 192 -14.00 11.55 -19.64
C GLY A 192 -14.56 12.05 -20.98
N THR A 193 -15.06 13.27 -20.97
CA THR A 193 -15.49 13.99 -22.17
C THR A 193 -14.36 14.82 -22.81
N GLU A 194 -13.29 15.03 -22.07
CA GLU A 194 -12.09 15.80 -22.48
C GLU A 194 -10.86 14.89 -22.46
N SER A 195 -9.88 15.15 -23.30
CA SER A 195 -8.63 14.40 -23.37
C SER A 195 -7.53 15.06 -22.53
N GLY A 196 -6.70 14.24 -21.89
CA GLY A 196 -5.61 14.70 -21.04
C GLY A 196 -6.07 15.10 -19.64
N HIS A 197 -5.10 15.36 -18.76
CA HIS A 197 -5.33 15.70 -17.36
C HIS A 197 -6.15 14.64 -16.60
N ASP A 198 -5.85 13.37 -16.86
CA ASP A 198 -6.56 12.24 -16.28
C ASP A 198 -6.31 12.17 -14.74
N ILE A 199 -7.27 11.63 -14.01
CA ILE A 199 -7.11 11.31 -12.59
C ILE A 199 -6.81 9.82 -12.47
N LEU A 200 -5.69 9.47 -11.84
CA LEU A 200 -5.29 8.09 -11.63
C LEU A 200 -5.62 7.64 -10.20
N VAL A 201 -6.21 6.47 -10.05
CA VAL A 201 -6.42 5.81 -8.75
C VAL A 201 -5.71 4.46 -8.78
N ALA A 202 -4.83 4.22 -7.84
CA ALA A 202 -4.00 3.01 -7.82
C ALA A 202 -4.01 2.33 -6.45
N ALA A 203 -3.86 1.01 -6.46
CA ALA A 203 -3.58 0.17 -5.31
C ALA A 203 -2.82 -1.07 -5.77
N HIS A 204 -1.76 -1.45 -5.08
CA HIS A 204 -1.08 -2.68 -5.45
C HIS A 204 -1.95 -3.93 -5.15
N LEU A 205 -1.77 -4.93 -5.96
CA LEU A 205 -2.52 -6.19 -5.89
C LEU A 205 -1.68 -7.32 -5.30
N ASP A 206 -0.38 -7.26 -5.53
CA ASP A 206 0.55 -8.28 -5.08
C ASP A 206 0.71 -8.30 -3.57
N HIS A 207 0.80 -9.48 -3.02
CA HIS A 207 1.17 -9.77 -1.63
C HIS A 207 1.27 -11.27 -1.39
N GLN A 208 1.84 -11.67 -0.26
CA GLN A 208 1.65 -13.02 0.25
C GLN A 208 0.17 -13.27 0.63
N LYS A 209 -0.17 -14.51 0.90
CA LYS A 209 -1.48 -14.88 1.46
C LYS A 209 -1.43 -14.84 3.01
N PRO A 210 -2.42 -14.24 3.72
CA PRO A 210 -3.62 -13.63 3.15
C PRO A 210 -3.41 -12.20 2.65
N GLY A 211 -2.57 -11.35 3.29
CA GLY A 211 -2.38 -9.96 2.94
C GLY A 211 -3.71 -9.21 2.78
N ALA A 212 -4.55 -9.26 3.82
CA ALA A 212 -5.92 -8.79 3.73
C ALA A 212 -6.00 -7.26 3.81
N ASN A 213 -5.28 -6.65 4.76
CA ASN A 213 -5.15 -5.21 4.82
C ASN A 213 -4.15 -4.72 3.77
N ASP A 214 -3.03 -5.40 3.68
CA ASP A 214 -1.94 -5.13 2.75
C ASP A 214 -1.92 -6.13 1.57
N ASN A 215 -2.40 -5.80 0.36
CA ASN A 215 -3.26 -4.66 0.04
C ASN A 215 -4.54 -5.16 -0.65
N ALA A 216 -5.06 -6.33 -0.24
CA ALA A 216 -6.36 -6.78 -0.75
C ALA A 216 -7.48 -5.81 -0.36
N SER A 217 -7.32 -5.05 0.76
CA SER A 217 -8.28 -4.05 1.18
C SER A 217 -8.31 -2.84 0.24
N GLY A 218 -7.15 -2.31 -0.14
CA GLY A 218 -7.04 -1.23 -1.12
C GLY A 218 -7.53 -1.66 -2.50
N SER A 219 -7.03 -2.80 -2.99
CA SER A 219 -7.46 -3.38 -4.28
C SER A 219 -8.97 -3.67 -4.34
N GLY A 220 -9.55 -4.22 -3.27
CA GLY A 220 -10.99 -4.47 -3.17
C GLY A 220 -11.80 -3.18 -3.06
N THR A 221 -11.25 -2.16 -2.39
CA THR A 221 -11.87 -0.83 -2.31
C THR A 221 -11.88 -0.17 -3.69
N LEU A 222 -10.80 -0.25 -4.47
CA LEU A 222 -10.80 0.25 -5.86
C LEU A 222 -11.94 -0.34 -6.69
N LEU A 223 -12.20 -1.64 -6.61
CA LEU A 223 -13.34 -2.27 -7.29
C LEU A 223 -14.69 -1.66 -6.84
N GLU A 224 -14.85 -1.38 -5.55
CA GLU A 224 -16.04 -0.72 -5.03
C GLU A 224 -16.16 0.73 -5.52
N LEU A 225 -15.04 1.47 -5.65
CA LEU A 225 -15.04 2.81 -6.23
C LEU A 225 -15.50 2.80 -7.69
N VAL A 226 -15.04 1.84 -8.49
CA VAL A 226 -15.51 1.64 -9.87
C VAL A 226 -17.03 1.41 -9.90
N ARG A 227 -17.51 0.47 -9.06
CA ARG A 227 -18.94 0.15 -8.97
C ARG A 227 -19.79 1.36 -8.57
N ALA A 228 -19.35 2.08 -7.52
CA ALA A 228 -20.07 3.23 -6.99
C ALA A 228 -20.11 4.39 -8.00
N ALA A 229 -18.95 4.73 -8.59
CA ALA A 229 -18.85 5.80 -9.59
C ALA A 229 -19.74 5.52 -10.81
N ASN A 230 -19.63 4.32 -11.40
CA ASN A 230 -20.46 3.95 -12.55
C ASN A 230 -21.93 3.91 -12.21
N HIS A 231 -22.33 3.43 -11.03
CA HIS A 231 -23.73 3.44 -10.59
C HIS A 231 -24.27 4.87 -10.46
N MET A 232 -23.48 5.81 -9.93
CA MET A 232 -23.89 7.20 -9.81
C MET A 232 -24.00 7.90 -11.18
N ILE A 233 -23.06 7.62 -12.08
CA ILE A 233 -23.05 8.19 -13.44
C ILE A 233 -24.24 7.65 -14.25
N THR A 234 -24.41 6.32 -14.30
CA THR A 234 -25.50 5.69 -15.09
C THR A 234 -26.87 5.96 -14.51
N GLY A 235 -26.97 6.15 -13.19
CA GLY A 235 -28.20 6.54 -12.50
C GLY A 235 -28.50 8.05 -12.57
N GLY A 236 -27.68 8.85 -13.28
CA GLY A 236 -27.85 10.30 -13.43
C GLY A 236 -27.68 11.10 -12.13
N LYS A 237 -27.09 10.50 -11.07
CA LYS A 237 -26.84 11.19 -9.79
C LYS A 237 -25.66 12.15 -9.89
N ILE A 238 -24.69 11.85 -10.75
CA ILE A 238 -23.56 12.72 -11.09
C ILE A 238 -23.39 12.75 -12.60
N ALA A 239 -22.86 13.85 -13.11
CA ALA A 239 -22.54 13.97 -14.54
C ALA A 239 -21.39 13.02 -14.92
N ARG A 240 -21.32 12.65 -16.20
CA ARG A 240 -20.13 11.99 -16.74
C ARG A 240 -18.91 12.88 -16.51
N PRO A 241 -17.78 12.31 -16.05
CA PRO A 241 -16.60 13.11 -15.75
C PRO A 241 -16.06 13.83 -16.99
N ARG A 242 -15.52 15.02 -16.80
CA ARG A 242 -14.80 15.75 -17.86
C ARG A 242 -13.46 15.08 -18.14
N ARG A 243 -12.70 14.77 -17.08
CA ARG A 243 -11.40 14.09 -17.16
C ARG A 243 -11.59 12.59 -17.02
N THR A 244 -10.84 11.80 -17.76
CA THR A 244 -10.80 10.34 -17.59
C THR A 244 -10.34 9.98 -16.19
N ILE A 245 -11.03 9.02 -15.56
CA ILE A 245 -10.60 8.42 -14.29
C ILE A 245 -9.99 7.06 -14.61
N ARG A 246 -8.70 6.89 -14.36
CA ARG A 246 -7.97 5.64 -14.56
C ARG A 246 -7.91 4.87 -13.26
N PHE A 247 -8.03 3.54 -13.33
CA PHE A 247 -7.91 2.62 -12.22
C PHE A 247 -6.82 1.61 -12.51
N TRP A 248 -5.82 1.53 -11.62
CA TRP A 248 -4.70 0.61 -11.73
C TRP A 248 -4.58 -0.28 -10.50
N TRP A 249 -4.46 -1.60 -10.73
CA TRP A 249 -4.09 -2.60 -9.73
C TRP A 249 -2.72 -3.15 -10.12
N THR A 250 -1.73 -2.96 -9.30
CA THR A 250 -0.32 -2.98 -9.69
C THR A 250 0.45 -4.14 -9.03
N THR A 251 1.61 -4.49 -9.58
CA THR A 251 2.71 -5.05 -8.79
C THR A 251 3.47 -3.85 -8.24
N GLU A 252 3.40 -3.67 -6.94
CA GLU A 252 3.79 -2.46 -6.21
C GLU A 252 5.08 -1.84 -6.73
N VAL A 253 5.00 -0.57 -7.13
CA VAL A 253 6.10 0.24 -7.69
C VAL A 253 6.68 -0.32 -8.99
N ASP A 254 6.91 -1.62 -9.08
CA ASP A 254 7.67 -2.25 -10.19
C ASP A 254 6.92 -2.22 -11.51
N SER A 255 5.62 -2.51 -11.49
CA SER A 255 4.81 -2.51 -12.72
C SER A 255 4.59 -1.11 -13.28
N GLU A 256 4.41 -0.11 -12.43
CA GLU A 256 4.28 1.30 -12.84
C GLU A 256 5.58 1.84 -13.41
N GLN A 257 6.71 1.48 -12.78
CA GLN A 257 8.03 1.82 -13.32
C GLN A 257 8.26 1.18 -14.69
N ALA A 258 7.86 -0.10 -14.85
CA ALA A 258 7.95 -0.79 -16.12
C ALA A 258 7.05 -0.15 -17.18
N TYR A 259 5.81 0.22 -16.80
CA TYR A 259 4.87 0.89 -17.67
C TYR A 259 5.41 2.24 -18.17
N PHE A 260 5.86 3.11 -17.27
CA PHE A 260 6.36 4.43 -17.65
C PHE A 260 7.70 4.38 -18.41
N ARG A 261 8.52 3.34 -18.24
CA ARG A 261 9.68 3.12 -19.13
C ARG A 261 9.26 2.87 -20.57
N GLN A 262 8.15 2.18 -20.79
CA GLN A 262 7.61 1.90 -22.13
C GLN A 262 6.75 3.05 -22.66
N ASN A 263 6.14 3.84 -21.76
CA ASN A 263 5.19 4.91 -22.09
C ASN A 263 5.59 6.23 -21.38
N PRO A 264 6.76 6.82 -21.67
CA PRO A 264 7.29 7.96 -20.92
C PRO A 264 6.43 9.22 -21.01
N ASP A 265 5.71 9.40 -22.12
CA ASP A 265 4.86 10.58 -22.33
C ASP A 265 3.51 10.49 -21.60
N ASP A 266 3.10 9.30 -21.17
CA ASP A 266 1.80 9.11 -20.54
C ASP A 266 1.72 9.77 -19.15
N ALA A 267 2.86 9.94 -18.47
CA ALA A 267 2.93 10.66 -17.20
C ALA A 267 2.41 12.11 -17.32
N ARG A 268 2.64 12.77 -18.47
CA ARG A 268 2.17 14.16 -18.72
C ARG A 268 0.66 14.28 -18.86
N ARG A 269 -0.03 13.17 -19.09
CA ARG A 269 -1.49 13.14 -19.21
C ARG A 269 -2.18 13.01 -17.85
N ILE A 270 -1.45 12.63 -16.82
CA ILE A 270 -1.99 12.40 -15.48
C ILE A 270 -1.85 13.69 -14.67
N LEU A 271 -2.99 14.26 -14.29
CA LEU A 271 -3.07 15.47 -13.49
C LEU A 271 -2.69 15.19 -12.02
N LEU A 272 -3.19 14.06 -11.50
CA LEU A 272 -3.05 13.69 -10.10
C LEU A 272 -3.24 12.18 -9.93
N SER A 273 -2.46 11.59 -9.01
CA SER A 273 -2.67 10.21 -8.56
C SER A 273 -3.34 10.17 -7.18
N VAL A 274 -4.13 9.12 -6.93
CA VAL A 274 -4.62 8.77 -5.60
C VAL A 274 -4.21 7.33 -5.33
N VAL A 275 -3.36 7.13 -4.33
CA VAL A 275 -2.85 5.81 -3.95
C VAL A 275 -3.54 5.36 -2.68
N LEU A 276 -4.10 4.15 -2.71
CA LEU A 276 -4.77 3.53 -1.60
C LEU A 276 -4.03 2.26 -1.19
N ASP A 277 -3.35 2.35 -0.06
CA ASP A 277 -2.64 1.24 0.51
C ASP A 277 -3.12 0.97 1.94
N GLN A 278 -3.53 -0.29 2.22
CA GLN A 278 -4.08 -0.68 3.51
C GLN A 278 -5.33 0.13 3.91
N ALA A 279 -6.46 -0.18 3.30
CA ALA A 279 -7.71 0.56 3.50
C ALA A 279 -8.52 0.14 4.75
N GLY A 280 -8.23 -1.02 5.34
CA GLY A 280 -9.13 -1.67 6.30
C GLY A 280 -8.78 -1.45 7.76
N GLY A 281 -7.56 -1.09 8.09
CA GLY A 281 -7.10 -1.05 9.46
C GLY A 281 -7.28 -2.38 10.18
N GLN A 282 -7.46 -2.32 11.49
CA GLN A 282 -7.63 -3.51 12.33
C GLN A 282 -8.86 -3.36 13.22
N ARG A 283 -9.76 -4.35 13.16
CA ARG A 283 -10.92 -4.45 14.08
C ARG A 283 -10.42 -4.57 15.52
N ASN A 284 -11.05 -3.91 16.44
CA ASN A 284 -10.70 -3.94 17.86
C ASN A 284 -9.33 -3.32 18.22
N ALA A 285 -8.71 -2.59 17.32
CA ALA A 285 -7.50 -1.80 17.58
C ALA A 285 -7.75 -0.31 17.34
N GLU A 286 -6.87 0.52 17.86
CA GLU A 286 -6.87 1.95 17.52
C GLU A 286 -6.26 2.13 16.14
N ASN A 287 -7.09 2.55 15.18
CA ASN A 287 -6.64 2.85 13.84
C ASN A 287 -6.36 4.34 13.65
N ASN A 288 -5.46 4.65 12.74
CA ASN A 288 -5.22 5.99 12.24
C ASN A 288 -5.26 5.99 10.71
N LEU A 289 -5.90 6.99 10.13
CA LEU A 289 -5.72 7.31 8.73
C LEU A 289 -4.41 8.09 8.59
N ILE A 290 -3.50 7.56 7.81
CA ILE A 290 -2.26 8.23 7.43
C ILE A 290 -2.48 8.90 6.08
N LEU A 291 -2.19 10.19 6.00
CA LEU A 291 -2.09 10.93 4.75
C LEU A 291 -0.62 11.31 4.54
N ILE A 292 -0.03 10.84 3.44
CA ILE A 292 1.37 11.11 3.09
C ILE A 292 1.38 12.30 2.14
N ARG A 293 2.10 13.35 2.52
CA ARG A 293 2.23 14.56 1.73
C ARG A 293 3.16 14.36 0.54
N ASN A 294 2.94 15.15 -0.48
CA ASN A 294 3.84 15.22 -1.63
C ASN A 294 5.26 15.65 -1.19
N PRO A 295 6.31 15.19 -1.90
CA PRO A 295 7.68 15.58 -1.58
C PRO A 295 7.92 17.08 -1.82
N GLY A 296 8.87 17.64 -1.09
CA GLY A 296 9.18 19.07 -1.18
C GLY A 296 9.58 19.59 -2.58
N TRP A 297 9.92 18.70 -3.51
CA TRP A 297 10.16 19.05 -4.92
C TRP A 297 8.90 19.00 -5.80
N LEU A 298 7.73 18.58 -5.24
CA LEU A 298 6.48 18.41 -5.95
C LEU A 298 5.30 18.95 -5.12
N LEU A 299 5.43 20.19 -4.66
CA LEU A 299 4.39 20.83 -3.86
C LEU A 299 3.07 20.91 -4.64
N SER A 300 1.97 20.55 -4.00
CA SER A 300 0.66 20.45 -4.64
C SER A 300 -0.48 20.89 -3.72
N TYR A 301 -1.52 21.44 -4.33
CA TYR A 301 -2.82 21.66 -3.67
C TYR A 301 -3.48 20.37 -3.20
N ALA A 302 -3.05 19.22 -3.71
CA ALA A 302 -3.60 17.91 -3.37
C ALA A 302 -3.49 17.61 -1.87
N ASP A 303 -2.38 18.00 -1.21
CA ASP A 303 -2.22 17.88 0.24
C ASP A 303 -3.34 18.62 0.99
N ASP A 304 -3.60 19.87 0.61
CA ASP A 304 -4.63 20.68 1.26
C ASP A 304 -6.03 20.12 1.04
N LEU A 305 -6.33 19.55 -0.14
CA LEU A 305 -7.61 18.92 -0.42
C LEU A 305 -7.81 17.64 0.41
N ALA A 306 -6.78 16.79 0.50
CA ALA A 306 -6.84 15.56 1.27
C ALA A 306 -7.05 15.85 2.76
N GLU A 307 -6.29 16.81 3.31
CA GLU A 307 -6.43 17.25 4.70
C GLU A 307 -7.83 17.84 4.98
N ASN A 308 -8.35 18.69 4.08
CA ASN A 308 -9.69 19.26 4.22
C ASN A 308 -10.79 18.19 4.27
N LEU A 309 -10.71 17.21 3.38
CA LEU A 309 -11.70 16.13 3.34
C LEU A 309 -11.64 15.26 4.58
N ALA A 310 -10.45 14.96 5.08
CA ALA A 310 -10.27 14.22 6.33
C ALA A 310 -10.84 14.99 7.54
N GLU A 311 -10.59 16.31 7.62
CA GLU A 311 -11.17 17.19 8.62
C GLU A 311 -12.72 17.20 8.53
N PHE A 312 -13.27 17.32 7.32
CA PHE A 312 -14.72 17.27 7.09
C PHE A 312 -15.35 15.95 7.59
N VAL A 313 -14.74 14.80 7.26
CA VAL A 313 -15.24 13.49 7.72
C VAL A 313 -15.11 13.37 9.23
N LYS A 314 -14.01 13.86 9.82
CA LYS A 314 -13.80 13.88 11.27
C LYS A 314 -14.89 14.69 11.99
N ASP A 315 -15.20 15.89 11.50
CA ASP A 315 -16.19 16.79 12.12
C ASP A 315 -17.60 16.21 12.03
N ARG A 316 -17.93 15.52 10.94
CA ARG A 316 -19.21 14.83 10.77
C ARG A 316 -19.39 13.64 11.73
N TYR A 317 -18.31 13.12 12.25
CA TYR A 317 -18.30 12.03 13.22
C TYR A 317 -18.03 12.52 14.65
N ALA A 318 -18.09 13.78 14.96
CA ALA A 318 -17.87 14.28 16.32
C ALA A 318 -18.89 13.63 17.29
N PRO A 319 -18.44 12.89 18.33
CA PRO A 319 -19.30 11.97 19.10
C PRO A 319 -20.20 12.65 20.12
N ALA A 320 -20.27 13.96 20.16
CA ALA A 320 -20.75 14.61 21.36
C ALA A 320 -22.29 14.64 21.52
N GLU A 321 -23.12 14.61 20.46
CA GLU A 321 -24.56 14.84 20.65
C GLU A 321 -25.51 14.20 19.61
N HIS A 322 -25.02 13.49 18.59
CA HIS A 322 -25.85 12.93 17.51
C HIS A 322 -25.48 11.48 17.19
N GLU A 323 -26.48 10.71 16.73
CA GLU A 323 -26.20 9.39 16.17
C GLU A 323 -25.13 9.53 15.06
N PRO A 324 -24.13 8.61 15.01
CA PRO A 324 -23.09 8.68 14.02
C PRO A 324 -23.68 8.73 12.61
N ASP A 325 -23.27 9.71 11.81
CA ASP A 325 -23.73 9.85 10.44
C ASP A 325 -23.46 8.55 9.66
N ALA A 326 -24.53 7.96 9.11
CA ALA A 326 -24.44 6.74 8.29
C ALA A 326 -23.42 6.84 7.16
N LEU A 327 -23.03 8.06 6.76
CA LEU A 327 -22.00 8.32 5.77
C LEU A 327 -20.62 7.83 6.23
N SER A 328 -20.30 7.90 7.52
CA SER A 328 -18.97 7.58 8.06
C SER A 328 -18.86 6.22 8.73
N LEU A 329 -19.96 5.47 8.87
CA LEU A 329 -19.98 4.15 9.50
C LEU A 329 -20.41 3.05 8.54
N ALA A 330 -19.93 1.83 8.78
CA ALA A 330 -20.35 0.64 8.06
C ALA A 330 -21.01 -0.37 9.02
N GLU A 331 -21.96 -1.13 8.50
CA GLU A 331 -22.55 -2.26 9.23
C GLU A 331 -21.48 -3.25 9.66
N GLY A 332 -21.48 -3.62 10.93
CA GLY A 332 -20.49 -4.53 11.52
C GLY A 332 -19.09 -3.96 11.69
N GLY A 333 -18.89 -2.67 11.41
CA GLY A 333 -17.64 -1.97 11.65
C GLY A 333 -17.58 -1.27 13.02
N SER A 334 -16.42 -0.75 13.38
CA SER A 334 -16.24 0.00 14.63
C SER A 334 -16.93 1.36 14.57
N HIS A 335 -17.18 1.91 15.78
CA HIS A 335 -17.67 3.27 15.98
C HIS A 335 -16.55 4.22 16.41
N GLN A 336 -15.29 3.92 16.04
CA GLN A 336 -14.15 4.77 16.34
C GLN A 336 -14.25 6.11 15.63
N SER A 337 -13.81 7.18 16.29
CA SER A 337 -13.64 8.49 15.65
C SER A 337 -12.59 8.38 14.54
N LEU A 338 -12.72 9.20 13.50
CA LEU A 338 -11.66 9.33 12.51
C LEU A 338 -10.46 10.04 13.16
N ARG A 339 -9.36 9.31 13.27
CA ARG A 339 -8.04 9.86 13.65
C ARG A 339 -7.20 9.97 12.40
N THR A 340 -6.62 11.13 12.15
CA THR A 340 -5.77 11.37 10.99
C THR A 340 -4.38 11.77 11.46
N VAL A 341 -3.38 11.19 10.84
CA VAL A 341 -1.96 11.53 11.01
C VAL A 341 -1.43 11.97 9.66
N TYR A 342 -0.74 13.10 9.63
CA TYR A 342 -0.12 13.64 8.43
C TYR A 342 1.37 13.35 8.48
N TRP A 343 1.83 12.56 7.50
CA TRP A 343 3.25 12.27 7.35
C TRP A 343 3.85 13.17 6.27
N ASP A 344 5.05 13.66 6.52
CA ASP A 344 5.88 14.16 5.45
C ASP A 344 6.21 13.01 4.49
N TYR A 345 6.62 13.36 3.27
CA TYR A 345 6.89 12.37 2.24
C TYR A 345 7.73 11.19 2.74
N GLN A 346 7.19 10.00 2.55
CA GLN A 346 7.83 8.72 2.83
C GLN A 346 7.70 7.83 1.57
N PRO A 347 8.81 7.32 1.01
CA PRO A 347 8.76 6.49 -0.19
C PRO A 347 8.43 5.03 0.15
N ILE A 348 7.19 4.74 0.54
CA ILE A 348 6.79 3.45 1.13
C ILE A 348 5.71 2.67 0.39
N THR A 349 5.10 3.22 -0.69
CA THR A 349 4.10 2.52 -1.51
C THR A 349 4.11 3.07 -2.95
N ASP A 350 3.12 2.73 -3.77
CA ASP A 350 3.02 3.05 -5.21
C ASP A 350 3.24 4.54 -5.55
N GLN A 351 2.96 5.49 -4.64
CA GLN A 351 3.19 6.91 -4.90
C GLN A 351 4.64 7.22 -5.32
N VAL A 352 5.60 6.41 -4.90
CA VAL A 352 7.02 6.54 -5.32
C VAL A 352 7.16 6.52 -6.83
N ALA A 353 6.36 5.66 -7.48
CA ALA A 353 6.39 5.56 -8.94
C ALA A 353 5.84 6.82 -9.62
N PHE A 354 4.88 7.50 -9.02
CA PHE A 354 4.23 8.68 -9.59
C PHE A 354 4.96 9.98 -9.25
N GLU A 355 5.33 10.17 -7.99
CA GLU A 355 5.92 11.41 -7.46
C GLU A 355 7.42 11.54 -7.72
N SER A 356 8.02 10.61 -8.47
CA SER A 356 9.44 10.65 -8.81
C SER A 356 9.82 11.97 -9.53
N ARG A 357 11.10 12.34 -9.46
CA ARG A 357 11.60 13.57 -10.11
C ARG A 357 11.39 13.60 -11.62
N ASP A 358 11.33 12.43 -12.26
CA ASP A 358 11.17 12.31 -13.70
C ASP A 358 9.70 12.40 -14.14
N ARG A 359 8.78 11.85 -13.36
CA ARG A 359 7.33 11.81 -13.71
C ARG A 359 6.56 12.98 -13.17
N ARG A 360 6.84 13.40 -11.92
CA ARG A 360 6.29 14.57 -11.27
C ARG A 360 4.76 14.62 -11.27
N ILE A 361 4.11 13.47 -11.08
CA ILE A 361 2.67 13.37 -10.90
C ILE A 361 2.38 13.56 -9.41
N PRO A 362 1.78 14.69 -8.99
CA PRO A 362 1.44 14.90 -7.59
C PRO A 362 0.32 13.95 -7.17
N GLY A 363 0.25 13.64 -5.88
CA GLY A 363 -0.72 12.65 -5.43
C GLY A 363 -1.33 12.91 -4.07
N ILE A 364 -2.29 12.06 -3.77
CA ILE A 364 -2.84 11.83 -2.44
C ILE A 364 -2.55 10.37 -2.13
N ALA A 365 -1.69 10.09 -1.15
CA ALA A 365 -1.45 8.75 -0.68
C ALA A 365 -2.08 8.59 0.71
N LEU A 366 -2.92 7.57 0.86
CA LEU A 366 -3.61 7.32 2.13
C LEU A 366 -3.55 5.85 2.51
N ALA A 367 -3.38 5.62 3.82
CA ALA A 367 -3.29 4.30 4.41
C ALA A 367 -3.99 4.23 5.78
N VAL A 368 -4.52 3.05 6.09
CA VAL A 368 -4.99 2.68 7.43
C VAL A 368 -4.25 1.40 7.85
N PRO A 369 -2.98 1.51 8.27
CA PRO A 369 -2.13 0.35 8.45
C PRO A 369 -2.44 -0.44 9.72
N SER A 370 -2.21 -1.75 9.64
CA SER A 370 -2.14 -2.68 10.77
C SER A 370 -0.68 -3.02 11.06
N LEU A 371 0.07 -2.06 11.61
CA LEU A 371 1.54 -2.11 11.71
C LEU A 371 2.11 -3.32 12.49
N ASP A 372 1.32 -3.95 13.33
CA ASP A 372 1.68 -5.17 14.05
C ASP A 372 1.34 -6.46 13.30
N LEU A 373 0.50 -6.39 12.26
CA LEU A 373 0.09 -7.55 11.45
C LEU A 373 0.63 -7.52 10.02
N ILE A 374 1.11 -6.36 9.58
CA ILE A 374 1.63 -6.16 8.22
C ILE A 374 2.69 -7.22 7.88
N HIS A 375 2.69 -7.71 6.64
CA HIS A 375 3.61 -8.72 6.12
C HIS A 375 3.60 -10.04 6.92
N THR A 376 2.49 -10.37 7.59
CA THR A 376 2.37 -11.63 8.33
C THR A 376 1.16 -12.45 7.90
N ASN A 377 1.15 -13.75 8.27
CA ASN A 377 0.02 -14.63 8.09
C ASN A 377 -1.23 -14.23 8.91
N LEU A 378 -1.10 -13.29 9.84
CA LEU A 378 -2.19 -12.78 10.68
C LEU A 378 -2.90 -11.56 10.08
N ASP A 379 -2.41 -11.02 8.98
CA ASP A 379 -3.13 -10.00 8.20
C ASP A 379 -4.30 -10.65 7.43
N ALA A 380 -5.38 -10.94 8.15
CA ALA A 380 -6.52 -11.72 7.68
C ALA A 380 -7.82 -10.90 7.61
N VAL A 381 -8.75 -11.34 6.76
CA VAL A 381 -9.99 -10.62 6.44
C VAL A 381 -10.89 -10.37 7.66
N ASP A 382 -10.93 -11.29 8.61
CA ASP A 382 -11.70 -11.17 9.85
C ASP A 382 -11.14 -10.12 10.81
N ARG A 383 -9.92 -9.66 10.56
CA ARG A 383 -9.27 -8.57 11.30
C ARG A 383 -9.63 -7.19 10.78
N LEU A 384 -10.10 -7.07 9.55
CA LEU A 384 -10.42 -5.79 8.91
C LEU A 384 -11.64 -5.12 9.54
N ASP A 385 -11.63 -3.80 9.54
CA ASP A 385 -12.74 -2.96 10.01
C ASP A 385 -13.51 -2.36 8.82
N PRO A 386 -14.76 -2.75 8.58
CA PRO A 386 -15.58 -2.21 7.48
C PRO A 386 -15.79 -0.69 7.53
N THR A 387 -15.81 -0.10 8.73
CA THR A 387 -15.95 1.36 8.87
C THR A 387 -14.74 2.09 8.30
N TRP A 388 -13.53 1.59 8.57
CA TRP A 388 -12.32 2.19 8.04
C TRP A 388 -12.21 2.01 6.52
N MET A 389 -12.59 0.86 5.98
CA MET A 389 -12.70 0.66 4.53
C MET A 389 -13.68 1.63 3.89
N LYS A 390 -14.85 1.86 4.50
CA LYS A 390 -15.83 2.83 4.00
C LYS A 390 -15.28 4.26 4.02
N ARG A 391 -14.57 4.65 5.06
CA ARG A 391 -13.92 5.97 5.18
C ARG A 391 -12.82 6.14 4.13
N ALA A 392 -11.96 5.14 3.98
CA ALA A 392 -10.93 5.14 2.94
C ALA A 392 -11.56 5.27 1.54
N ALA A 393 -12.64 4.53 1.25
CA ALA A 393 -13.38 4.65 0.00
C ALA A 393 -13.94 6.08 -0.21
N LEU A 394 -14.55 6.68 0.82
CA LEU A 394 -15.08 8.04 0.74
C LEU A 394 -13.96 9.06 0.50
N LEU A 395 -12.87 8.97 1.28
CA LEU A 395 -11.72 9.88 1.19
C LEU A 395 -10.96 9.75 -0.14
N THR A 396 -11.10 8.61 -0.82
CA THR A 396 -10.56 8.41 -2.18
C THR A 396 -11.53 8.89 -3.25
N LEU A 397 -12.81 8.49 -3.18
CA LEU A 397 -13.77 8.75 -4.26
C LEU A 397 -14.16 10.23 -4.36
N ALA A 398 -14.33 10.91 -3.23
CA ALA A 398 -14.78 12.29 -3.23
C ALA A 398 -13.82 13.25 -3.96
N PRO A 399 -12.50 13.28 -3.68
CA PRO A 399 -11.57 14.11 -4.42
C PRO A 399 -11.45 13.68 -5.89
N VAL A 400 -11.51 12.38 -6.19
CA VAL A 400 -11.47 11.88 -7.57
C VAL A 400 -12.64 12.42 -8.39
N LEU A 401 -13.87 12.32 -7.89
CA LEU A 401 -15.06 12.82 -8.58
C LEU A 401 -15.07 14.35 -8.66
N PHE A 402 -14.63 15.05 -7.63
CA PHE A 402 -14.49 16.50 -7.65
C PHE A 402 -13.49 16.94 -8.72
N LEU A 403 -12.26 16.41 -8.67
CA LEU A 403 -11.19 16.81 -9.58
C LEU A 403 -11.45 16.36 -11.03
N SER A 404 -12.12 15.21 -11.24
CA SER A 404 -12.47 14.77 -12.58
C SER A 404 -13.48 15.71 -13.27
N ASN A 405 -14.23 16.50 -12.51
CA ASN A 405 -15.21 17.47 -13.02
C ASN A 405 -14.78 18.94 -12.84
N ALA A 406 -13.72 19.21 -12.08
CA ALA A 406 -13.30 20.57 -11.74
C ALA A 406 -13.04 21.42 -13.00
N GLY A 407 -13.71 22.57 -13.05
CA GLY A 407 -13.53 23.60 -14.06
C GLY A 407 -13.01 24.89 -13.44
N LYS A 408 -13.22 26.00 -14.14
CA LYS A 408 -12.73 27.33 -13.72
C LYS A 408 -13.26 27.77 -12.36
N ALA A 409 -14.53 27.50 -12.06
CA ALA A 409 -15.15 27.88 -10.78
C ALA A 409 -14.55 27.08 -9.62
N GLU A 410 -14.39 25.78 -9.81
CA GLU A 410 -13.80 24.88 -8.80
C GLU A 410 -12.31 25.20 -8.61
N ALA A 411 -11.55 25.47 -9.68
CA ALA A 411 -10.15 25.89 -9.58
C ALA A 411 -10.00 27.16 -8.75
N LYS A 412 -10.90 28.14 -8.94
CA LYS A 412 -10.91 29.37 -8.14
C LYS A 412 -11.24 29.10 -6.67
N ALA A 413 -12.18 28.21 -6.38
CA ALA A 413 -12.52 27.81 -5.01
C ALA A 413 -11.34 27.09 -4.33
N VAL A 414 -10.65 26.19 -5.05
CA VAL A 414 -9.43 25.53 -4.59
C VAL A 414 -8.33 26.55 -4.31
N LEU A 415 -8.13 27.53 -5.20
CA LEU A 415 -7.13 28.59 -5.00
C LEU A 415 -7.36 29.35 -3.70
N GLU A 416 -8.59 29.82 -3.46
CA GLU A 416 -8.94 30.53 -2.22
C GLU A 416 -8.71 29.65 -0.97
N TYR A 417 -9.05 28.36 -1.06
CA TYR A 417 -8.83 27.42 0.04
C TYR A 417 -7.32 27.22 0.31
N VAL A 418 -6.51 26.97 -0.72
CA VAL A 418 -5.06 26.80 -0.61
C VAL A 418 -4.41 28.09 -0.07
N TYR A 419 -4.87 29.26 -0.51
CA TYR A 419 -4.41 30.53 0.03
C TYR A 419 -4.60 30.62 1.55
N ARG A 420 -5.80 30.28 2.06
CA ARG A 420 -6.09 30.31 3.50
C ARG A 420 -5.20 29.34 4.27
N ARG A 421 -5.00 28.13 3.76
CA ARG A 421 -4.12 27.11 4.37
C ARG A 421 -2.67 27.58 4.37
N SER A 422 -2.18 28.15 3.26
CA SER A 422 -0.84 28.70 3.13
C SER A 422 -0.60 29.88 4.10
N ALA A 423 -1.54 30.80 4.21
CA ALA A 423 -1.46 31.89 5.16
C ALA A 423 -1.43 31.39 6.62
N ALA A 424 -2.22 30.36 6.94
CA ALA A 424 -2.21 29.74 8.27
C ALA A 424 -0.89 29.01 8.58
N ARG A 425 -0.25 28.36 7.60
CA ARG A 425 1.09 27.74 7.77
C ARG A 425 2.16 28.82 7.98
N LEU A 426 2.15 29.90 7.19
CA LEU A 426 3.07 31.02 7.40
C LEU A 426 2.92 31.64 8.79
N ALA A 427 1.70 31.76 9.30
CA ALA A 427 1.45 32.32 10.63
C ALA A 427 2.00 31.44 11.79
N ARG A 428 2.24 30.14 11.53
CA ARG A 428 2.82 29.20 12.49
C ARG A 428 4.30 28.92 12.22
N SER A 429 4.85 29.54 11.20
CA SER A 429 6.26 29.33 10.79
C SER A 429 7.21 30.15 11.66
N ASP A 430 8.34 29.54 12.02
CA ASP A 430 9.46 30.22 12.66
C ASP A 430 10.21 31.14 11.67
N ASN A 431 10.01 30.96 10.36
CA ASN A 431 10.63 31.76 9.31
C ASN A 431 9.67 31.98 8.13
N PRO A 432 8.64 32.84 8.30
CA PRO A 432 7.64 33.09 7.26
C PRO A 432 8.22 33.61 5.95
N GLY A 433 9.35 34.37 6.01
CA GLY A 433 10.03 34.89 4.83
C GLY A 433 10.61 33.78 3.95
N ARG A 434 11.25 32.79 4.55
CA ARG A 434 11.81 31.63 3.84
C ARG A 434 10.69 30.71 3.31
N ASP A 435 9.69 30.49 4.12
CA ASP A 435 8.64 29.51 3.79
C ASP A 435 7.62 30.07 2.77
N LEU A 436 7.64 31.37 2.51
CA LEU A 436 6.83 32.03 1.47
C LEU A 436 7.02 31.38 0.09
N GLU A 437 8.25 31.03 -0.29
CA GLU A 437 8.50 30.39 -1.60
C GLU A 437 7.80 29.06 -1.71
N THR A 438 7.84 28.25 -0.66
CA THR A 438 7.15 26.94 -0.58
C THR A 438 5.66 27.12 -0.75
N GLU A 439 5.06 28.03 0.00
CA GLU A 439 3.61 28.27 -0.04
C GLU A 439 3.16 28.93 -1.36
N SER A 440 3.98 29.75 -1.96
CA SER A 440 3.75 30.31 -3.30
C SER A 440 3.70 29.24 -4.39
N LYS A 441 4.62 28.26 -4.35
CA LYS A 441 4.62 27.12 -5.27
C LYS A 441 3.39 26.25 -5.10
N ARG A 442 2.95 26.03 -3.87
CA ARG A 442 1.71 25.27 -3.56
C ARG A 442 0.49 26.00 -4.13
N LEU A 443 0.41 27.31 -3.97
CA LEU A 443 -0.65 28.13 -4.54
C LEU A 443 -0.67 28.06 -6.07
N ASP A 444 0.50 28.19 -6.71
CA ASP A 444 0.63 28.11 -8.17
C ASP A 444 0.30 26.72 -8.74
N SER A 445 0.41 25.65 -7.95
CA SER A 445 0.06 24.30 -8.41
C SER A 445 -1.42 24.18 -8.83
N VAL A 446 -2.29 25.07 -8.32
CA VAL A 446 -3.72 25.09 -8.69
C VAL A 446 -3.94 25.41 -10.17
N LYS A 447 -2.99 26.07 -10.84
CA LYS A 447 -3.04 26.30 -12.30
C LYS A 447 -3.11 25.03 -13.13
N THR A 448 -2.76 23.88 -12.56
CA THR A 448 -2.94 22.58 -13.24
C THR A 448 -4.40 22.20 -13.44
N LEU A 449 -5.32 22.73 -12.62
CA LEU A 449 -6.77 22.55 -12.80
C LEU A 449 -7.34 23.46 -13.91
N ASP A 450 -6.83 24.68 -14.00
CA ASP A 450 -7.17 25.65 -15.04
C ASP A 450 -5.91 26.47 -15.39
N PRO A 451 -5.27 26.19 -16.56
CA PRO A 451 -4.07 26.92 -16.99
C PRO A 451 -4.27 28.45 -17.16
N GLN A 452 -5.51 28.92 -17.28
CA GLN A 452 -5.84 30.34 -17.39
C GLN A 452 -6.10 31.00 -16.02
N LEU A 453 -5.97 30.25 -14.93
CA LEU A 453 -6.19 30.77 -13.58
C LEU A 453 -5.14 31.83 -13.24
N ASP A 454 -5.59 33.06 -12.94
CA ASP A 454 -4.69 34.11 -12.45
C ASP A 454 -4.55 33.99 -10.92
N THR A 455 -3.33 33.72 -10.47
CA THR A 455 -2.95 33.62 -9.06
C THR A 455 -2.27 34.87 -8.53
N THR A 456 -2.10 35.92 -9.35
CA THR A 456 -1.27 37.11 -9.04
C THR A 456 -1.75 37.86 -7.79
N ALA A 457 -3.05 38.09 -7.66
CA ALA A 457 -3.61 38.78 -6.51
C ALA A 457 -3.40 37.98 -5.20
N ASP A 458 -3.58 36.63 -5.24
CA ASP A 458 -3.40 35.76 -4.09
C ASP A 458 -1.94 35.60 -3.70
N GLN A 459 -1.02 35.58 -4.68
CA GLN A 459 0.43 35.63 -4.45
C GLN A 459 0.84 36.94 -3.75
N GLN A 460 0.31 38.08 -4.19
CA GLN A 460 0.57 39.36 -3.55
C GLN A 460 0.03 39.42 -2.12
N ARG A 461 -1.19 38.91 -1.89
CA ARG A 461 -1.80 38.81 -0.55
C ARG A 461 -0.94 37.92 0.37
N LEU A 462 -0.48 36.77 -0.12
CA LEU A 462 0.36 35.86 0.64
C LEU A 462 1.71 36.45 1.00
N ALA A 463 2.34 37.15 0.07
CA ALA A 463 3.59 37.92 0.31
C ALA A 463 3.40 39.05 1.35
N ALA A 464 2.25 39.73 1.33
CA ALA A 464 1.92 40.75 2.33
C ALA A 464 1.75 40.15 3.73
N VAL A 465 1.11 38.97 3.84
CA VAL A 465 1.01 38.21 5.09
C VAL A 465 2.41 37.85 5.62
N ALA A 466 3.25 37.23 4.81
CA ALA A 466 4.62 36.86 5.21
C ALA A 466 5.42 38.08 5.69
N LYS A 467 5.36 39.22 4.95
CA LYS A 467 6.05 40.47 5.32
C LYS A 467 5.55 41.02 6.67
N ALA A 468 4.25 40.95 6.92
CA ALA A 468 3.68 41.40 8.19
C ALA A 468 4.16 40.53 9.37
N LEU A 469 4.18 39.19 9.16
CA LEU A 469 4.63 38.21 10.18
C LEU A 469 6.14 38.40 10.50
N VAL A 470 7.00 38.58 9.49
CA VAL A 470 8.44 38.85 9.70
C VAL A 470 8.66 40.12 10.51
N ARG A 471 7.84 41.17 10.31
CA ARG A 471 7.93 42.42 11.08
C ARG A 471 7.43 42.32 12.52
N ALA A 472 6.58 41.35 12.79
CA ALA A 472 6.00 41.09 14.11
C ALA A 472 6.84 40.12 14.96
N GLN A 473 7.86 39.48 14.36
CA GLN A 473 8.83 38.68 15.11
C GLN A 473 9.77 39.61 15.89
N PRO A 474 10.07 39.29 17.18
CA PRO A 474 10.91 40.14 18.03
C PRO A 474 12.36 40.20 17.57
#